data_f836ca17127e6321ce3438440765be68
#
_entry.id   f836ca17127e6321ce3438440765be68
#
_cell.length_a   1.000
_cell.length_b   1.000
_cell.length_c   1.000
_cell.angle_alpha   90.00
_cell.angle_beta   90.00
_cell.angle_gamma   90.00
#
_symmetry.space_group_name_H-M   'P 1'
#
loop_
_entity.id
_entity.type
_entity.pdbx_description
1 polymer ?
#
loop_
_entity_poly.entity_id
_entity_poly.type
_entity_poly.pdbx_seq_one_letter_code
_entity_poly.pdbx_strand_id
1 'polypeptide(L)'
;EVAHVLVTYNGQVCFTPYFASASTGTASAAEVWGNDRAWLQAVDSPYDQSVSSHWNTNGNSSGTARFSRQTLQDRIRDVMDIDLSGVDPNSWFTIQSANQYGWVAKIQVGPDAGVGTVSGRWFRENLLARQSVDGRSLRSQCFTVSYNADLDCFIFDVYGYGHGCGMSQWGAIGYARNGWGYQDILTHYFVGTTITMY
;
A
#
# COMPACT_ATOMS: atom_id res chain seq x y z
N GLU A 1 0.24 -12.22 -28.67
CA GLU A 1 -1.05 -12.68 -28.12
C GLU A 1 -0.75 -13.85 -27.19
N VAL A 2 -1.10 -13.72 -25.89
CA VAL A 2 -0.90 -14.76 -24.86
C VAL A 2 -2.21 -15.50 -24.57
N ALA A 3 -2.99 -15.78 -25.61
CA ALA A 3 -4.17 -16.63 -25.50
C ALA A 3 -3.79 -17.99 -24.91
N HIS A 4 -4.58 -18.49 -23.98
CA HIS A 4 -4.43 -19.81 -23.35
C HIS A 4 -3.28 -19.97 -22.35
N VAL A 5 -2.78 -18.88 -21.73
CA VAL A 5 -1.81 -18.93 -20.65
C VAL A 5 -2.51 -18.82 -19.31
N LEU A 6 -2.31 -19.79 -18.44
CA LEU A 6 -2.86 -19.81 -17.08
C LEU A 6 -1.71 -19.85 -16.04
N VAL A 7 -1.89 -19.13 -14.95
CA VAL A 7 -1.04 -19.23 -13.76
C VAL A 7 -1.70 -20.23 -12.81
N THR A 8 -0.97 -21.29 -12.45
CA THR A 8 -1.47 -22.37 -11.61
C THR A 8 -0.61 -22.58 -10.37
N TYR A 9 -1.22 -22.96 -9.25
CA TYR A 9 -0.57 -23.39 -8.03
C TYR A 9 -1.11 -24.77 -7.64
N ASN A 10 -0.22 -25.76 -7.49
CA ASN A 10 -0.60 -27.17 -7.28
C ASN A 10 -1.63 -27.68 -8.30
N GLY A 11 -1.48 -27.30 -9.57
CA GLY A 11 -2.35 -27.71 -10.67
C GLY A 11 -3.71 -27.00 -10.75
N GLN A 12 -3.98 -26.03 -9.89
CA GLN A 12 -5.22 -25.27 -9.90
C GLN A 12 -4.98 -23.82 -10.33
N VAL A 13 -5.92 -23.25 -11.09
CA VAL A 13 -5.84 -21.85 -11.54
C VAL A 13 -5.87 -20.91 -10.34
N CYS A 14 -4.93 -19.98 -10.32
CA CYS A 14 -4.76 -19.02 -9.24
C CYS A 14 -5.53 -17.72 -9.48
N PHE A 15 -5.96 -17.10 -8.39
CA PHE A 15 -6.29 -15.68 -8.37
C PHE A 15 -4.98 -14.87 -8.47
N THR A 16 -4.84 -14.06 -9.51
CA THR A 16 -3.62 -13.29 -9.83
C THR A 16 -3.91 -11.80 -9.84
N PRO A 17 -4.01 -11.14 -8.67
CA PRO A 17 -4.29 -9.71 -8.58
C PRO A 17 -3.09 -8.90 -9.09
N TYR A 18 -3.39 -7.69 -9.57
CA TYR A 18 -2.38 -6.72 -9.96
C TYR A 18 -2.77 -5.32 -9.53
N PHE A 19 -1.79 -4.44 -9.45
CA PHE A 19 -1.96 -3.05 -9.06
C PHE A 19 -0.97 -2.16 -9.82
N ALA A 20 -1.15 -0.85 -9.76
CA ALA A 20 -0.41 0.05 -10.64
C ALA A 20 1.10 0.07 -10.34
N SER A 21 1.50 0.41 -9.11
CA SER A 21 2.92 0.59 -8.77
C SER A 21 3.22 0.15 -7.35
N ALA A 22 4.30 -0.60 -7.18
CA ALA A 22 4.87 -0.92 -5.87
C ALA A 22 5.74 0.24 -5.34
N SER A 23 6.18 0.12 -4.08
CA SER A 23 7.26 0.93 -3.51
C SER A 23 8.62 0.41 -4.03
N THR A 24 9.28 -0.45 -3.27
CA THR A 24 10.46 -1.22 -3.68
C THR A 24 10.18 -2.71 -3.68
N GLY A 25 8.98 -3.09 -3.35
CA GLY A 25 8.45 -4.44 -3.31
C GLY A 25 6.96 -4.44 -3.00
N THR A 26 6.37 -5.62 -2.96
CA THR A 26 4.93 -5.84 -2.79
C THR A 26 4.56 -6.19 -1.36
N ALA A 27 3.26 -6.33 -1.09
CA ALA A 27 2.72 -6.87 0.15
C ALA A 27 2.12 -8.26 -0.08
N SER A 28 2.08 -9.07 0.96
CA SER A 28 1.41 -10.37 0.95
C SER A 28 -0.12 -10.22 1.06
N ALA A 29 -0.85 -11.28 0.71
CA ALA A 29 -2.30 -11.33 0.89
C ALA A 29 -2.71 -11.21 2.37
N ALA A 30 -1.91 -11.77 3.28
CA ALA A 30 -2.14 -11.67 4.71
C ALA A 30 -2.05 -10.22 5.22
N GLU A 31 -1.08 -9.45 4.73
CA GLU A 31 -0.88 -8.03 5.10
C GLU A 31 -1.98 -7.12 4.54
N VAL A 32 -2.48 -7.41 3.34
CA VAL A 32 -3.48 -6.57 2.67
C VAL A 32 -4.91 -6.96 3.02
N TRP A 33 -5.21 -8.26 3.03
CA TRP A 33 -6.59 -8.78 3.15
C TRP A 33 -6.84 -9.63 4.38
N GLY A 34 -5.82 -9.86 5.22
CA GLY A 34 -5.96 -10.64 6.45
C GLY A 34 -6.08 -12.16 6.24
N ASN A 35 -5.92 -12.64 5.01
CA ASN A 35 -5.90 -14.07 4.69
C ASN A 35 -4.65 -14.43 3.89
N ASP A 36 -4.00 -15.51 4.28
CA ASP A 36 -2.80 -15.98 3.59
C ASP A 36 -3.16 -16.75 2.32
N ARG A 37 -2.29 -16.57 1.30
CA ARG A 37 -2.28 -17.37 0.08
C ARG A 37 -0.83 -17.64 -0.29
N ALA A 38 -0.47 -18.90 -0.37
CA ALA A 38 0.91 -19.32 -0.56
C ALA A 38 1.62 -18.66 -1.77
N TRP A 39 0.89 -18.35 -2.82
CA TRP A 39 1.44 -17.70 -4.02
C TRP A 39 1.35 -16.16 -4.01
N LEU A 40 0.75 -15.53 -3.00
CA LEU A 40 0.63 -14.08 -2.86
C LEU A 40 1.48 -13.59 -1.69
N GLN A 41 2.77 -13.79 -1.80
CA GLN A 41 3.77 -13.36 -0.83
C GLN A 41 4.36 -11.99 -1.22
N ALA A 42 4.97 -11.31 -0.26
CA ALA A 42 5.70 -10.07 -0.54
C ALA A 42 6.99 -10.40 -1.31
N VAL A 43 7.22 -9.71 -2.42
CA VAL A 43 8.39 -9.88 -3.27
C VAL A 43 9.01 -8.54 -3.65
N ASP A 44 10.29 -8.55 -4.04
CA ASP A 44 10.99 -7.37 -4.53
C ASP A 44 10.33 -6.83 -5.83
N SER A 45 10.31 -5.50 -5.96
CA SER A 45 9.89 -4.82 -7.19
C SER A 45 10.70 -3.52 -7.36
N PRO A 46 12.02 -3.64 -7.53
CA PRO A 46 12.94 -2.50 -7.47
C PRO A 46 12.81 -1.54 -8.64
N TYR A 47 12.29 -2.01 -9.77
CA TYR A 47 12.21 -1.20 -10.99
C TYR A 47 11.07 -0.19 -10.98
N ASP A 48 10.07 -0.33 -10.11
CA ASP A 48 8.99 0.66 -9.98
C ASP A 48 9.53 2.06 -9.78
N GLN A 49 10.58 2.22 -8.96
CA GLN A 49 11.20 3.49 -8.68
C GLN A 49 11.69 4.23 -9.93
N SER A 50 12.20 3.50 -10.90
CA SER A 50 12.81 4.08 -12.10
C SER A 50 11.84 4.27 -13.27
N VAL A 51 10.72 3.53 -13.28
CA VAL A 51 9.80 3.52 -14.42
C VAL A 51 8.42 4.09 -14.10
N SER A 52 8.01 4.09 -12.84
CA SER A 52 6.67 4.52 -12.43
C SER A 52 6.59 6.02 -12.18
N SER A 53 5.62 6.67 -12.83
CA SER A 53 5.24 8.05 -12.52
C SER A 53 4.49 8.18 -11.18
N HIS A 54 4.11 7.06 -10.57
CA HIS A 54 3.36 7.00 -9.32
C HIS A 54 4.23 6.68 -8.11
N TRP A 55 5.50 6.34 -8.34
CA TRP A 55 6.45 6.17 -7.26
C TRP A 55 6.79 7.53 -6.65
N ASN A 56 6.85 7.61 -5.33
CA ASN A 56 7.25 8.84 -4.66
C ASN A 56 8.75 9.09 -4.89
N THR A 57 9.04 10.02 -5.77
CA THR A 57 10.40 10.55 -5.93
C THR A 57 10.49 11.84 -5.13
N ASN A 58 11.30 11.87 -4.10
CA ASN A 58 11.58 13.00 -3.21
C ASN A 58 11.32 14.37 -3.85
N GLY A 59 10.30 15.07 -3.36
CA GLY A 59 9.91 16.39 -3.85
C GLY A 59 8.92 16.41 -5.01
N ASN A 60 8.58 15.28 -5.60
CA ASN A 60 7.48 15.23 -6.54
C ASN A 60 6.17 15.19 -5.75
N SER A 61 5.40 16.25 -5.82
CA SER A 61 4.16 16.49 -5.10
C SER A 61 3.08 15.41 -5.28
N SER A 62 3.33 14.38 -6.06
CA SER A 62 2.38 13.29 -6.32
C SER A 62 2.30 12.23 -5.21
N GLY A 63 3.30 12.15 -4.34
CA GLY A 63 3.38 11.14 -3.27
C GLY A 63 2.99 11.64 -1.88
N THR A 64 2.85 12.96 -1.67
CA THR A 64 2.54 13.53 -0.34
C THR A 64 1.08 13.96 -0.28
N ALA A 65 0.36 13.57 0.76
CA ALA A 65 -1.00 14.04 1.06
C ALA A 65 -1.02 14.72 2.43
N ARG A 66 -1.70 15.86 2.53
CA ARG A 66 -1.80 16.64 3.77
C ARG A 66 -3.24 16.71 4.25
N PHE A 67 -3.44 16.46 5.53
CA PHE A 67 -4.74 16.55 6.17
C PHE A 67 -4.63 17.51 7.37
N SER A 68 -5.50 18.51 7.45
CA SER A 68 -5.53 19.37 8.63
C SER A 68 -5.85 18.55 9.88
N ARG A 69 -5.29 18.93 11.02
CA ARG A 69 -5.57 18.29 12.30
C ARG A 69 -7.06 18.24 12.57
N GLN A 70 -7.77 19.34 12.36
CA GLN A 70 -9.22 19.42 12.56
C GLN A 70 -9.99 18.42 11.67
N THR A 71 -9.62 18.32 10.37
CA THR A 71 -10.26 17.37 9.46
C THR A 71 -10.09 15.93 9.93
N LEU A 72 -8.89 15.56 10.40
CA LEU A 72 -8.65 14.19 10.88
C LEU A 72 -9.34 13.94 12.22
N GLN A 73 -9.36 14.92 13.13
CA GLN A 73 -10.07 14.80 14.41
C GLN A 73 -11.56 14.52 14.19
N ASP A 74 -12.21 15.28 13.31
CA ASP A 74 -13.61 15.09 12.99
C ASP A 74 -13.87 13.72 12.34
N ARG A 75 -13.03 13.31 11.40
CA ARG A 75 -13.16 11.98 10.75
C ARG A 75 -12.93 10.83 11.72
N ILE A 76 -11.93 10.93 12.59
CA ILE A 76 -11.63 9.89 13.59
C ILE A 76 -12.81 9.74 14.53
N ARG A 77 -13.37 10.86 15.03
CA ARG A 77 -14.56 10.85 15.87
C ARG A 77 -15.76 10.24 15.15
N ASP A 78 -16.04 10.66 13.90
CA ASP A 78 -17.21 10.23 13.14
C ASP A 78 -17.14 8.76 12.70
N VAL A 79 -15.94 8.22 12.42
CA VAL A 79 -15.76 6.90 11.85
C VAL A 79 -15.36 5.85 12.89
N MET A 80 -14.66 6.27 13.95
CA MET A 80 -14.08 5.38 14.95
C MET A 80 -14.64 5.61 16.37
N ASP A 81 -15.44 6.65 16.57
CA ASP A 81 -15.93 7.07 17.90
C ASP A 81 -14.78 7.35 18.92
N ILE A 82 -13.65 7.86 18.40
CA ILE A 82 -12.48 8.22 19.20
C ILE A 82 -12.38 9.76 19.26
N ASP A 83 -12.40 10.31 20.46
CA ASP A 83 -12.17 11.75 20.68
C ASP A 83 -10.68 11.98 20.98
N LEU A 84 -10.02 12.73 20.10
CA LEU A 84 -8.63 13.15 20.24
C LEU A 84 -8.49 14.63 20.70
N SER A 85 -9.55 15.23 21.23
CA SER A 85 -9.53 16.59 21.80
C SER A 85 -8.51 16.64 22.94
N GLY A 86 -7.55 17.56 22.86
CA GLY A 86 -6.50 17.72 23.89
C GLY A 86 -5.39 16.68 23.86
N VAL A 87 -5.44 15.70 22.96
CA VAL A 87 -4.36 14.72 22.77
C VAL A 87 -3.27 15.32 21.89
N ASP A 88 -2.00 15.12 22.28
CA ASP A 88 -0.84 15.56 21.47
C ASP A 88 -0.92 14.92 20.06
N PRO A 89 -0.97 15.73 18.98
CA PRO A 89 -1.04 15.23 17.63
C PRO A 89 0.09 14.26 17.25
N ASN A 90 1.26 14.39 17.84
CA ASN A 90 2.38 13.46 17.60
C ASN A 90 2.08 12.02 18.05
N SER A 91 1.10 11.83 18.92
CA SER A 91 0.69 10.51 19.42
C SER A 91 -0.56 9.93 18.71
N TRP A 92 -1.12 10.64 17.72
CA TRP A 92 -2.37 10.20 17.08
C TRP A 92 -2.21 8.96 16.24
N PHE A 93 -1.06 8.76 15.62
CA PHE A 93 -0.82 7.65 14.70
C PHE A 93 0.48 6.91 15.03
N THR A 94 0.38 5.62 15.28
CA THR A 94 1.54 4.74 15.48
C THR A 94 1.45 3.56 14.54
N ILE A 95 2.38 3.46 13.57
CA ILE A 95 2.49 2.27 12.73
C ILE A 95 2.99 1.12 13.59
N GLN A 96 2.13 0.14 13.85
CA GLN A 96 2.44 -1.01 14.69
C GLN A 96 3.16 -2.11 13.93
N SER A 97 2.81 -2.28 12.65
CA SER A 97 3.50 -3.22 11.79
C SER A 97 3.46 -2.78 10.33
N ALA A 98 4.60 -2.91 9.68
CA ALA A 98 4.75 -2.77 8.24
C ALA A 98 5.74 -3.83 7.76
N ASN A 99 5.66 -4.24 6.51
CA ASN A 99 6.65 -5.14 5.95
C ASN A 99 7.94 -4.38 5.57
N GLN A 100 8.96 -5.12 5.14
CA GLN A 100 10.28 -4.56 4.77
C GLN A 100 10.22 -3.53 3.62
N TYR A 101 9.13 -3.46 2.86
CA TYR A 101 8.91 -2.53 1.75
C TYR A 101 8.04 -1.32 2.15
N GLY A 102 7.67 -1.20 3.43
CA GLY A 102 6.91 -0.09 3.98
C GLY A 102 5.39 -0.21 3.86
N TRP A 103 4.85 -1.37 3.43
CA TRP A 103 3.41 -1.59 3.39
C TRP A 103 2.87 -1.78 4.81
N VAL A 104 2.05 -0.85 5.25
CA VAL A 104 1.47 -0.82 6.59
C VAL A 104 0.42 -1.91 6.73
N ALA A 105 0.67 -2.89 7.60
CA ALA A 105 -0.27 -3.95 7.92
C ALA A 105 -1.22 -3.52 9.04
N LYS A 106 -0.69 -2.85 10.09
CA LYS A 106 -1.47 -2.35 11.23
C LYS A 106 -1.02 -0.96 11.65
N ILE A 107 -2.00 -0.11 11.95
CA ILE A 107 -1.80 1.23 12.49
C ILE A 107 -2.74 1.45 13.68
N GLN A 108 -2.19 2.04 14.73
CA GLN A 108 -2.93 2.49 15.91
C GLN A 108 -3.39 3.93 15.68
N VAL A 109 -4.65 4.22 15.98
CA VAL A 109 -5.22 5.56 16.03
C VAL A 109 -5.56 5.89 17.48
N GLY A 110 -5.00 6.99 17.98
CA GLY A 110 -5.09 7.38 19.38
C GLY A 110 -3.98 6.80 20.27
N PRO A 111 -3.78 7.38 21.47
CA PRO A 111 -2.69 7.03 22.37
C PRO A 111 -2.90 5.70 23.10
N ASP A 112 -4.15 5.23 23.24
CA ASP A 112 -4.49 4.07 24.04
C ASP A 112 -4.26 2.77 23.29
N ALA A 113 -3.32 1.97 23.75
CA ALA A 113 -2.98 0.69 23.16
C ALA A 113 -4.20 -0.27 23.14
N GLY A 114 -4.49 -0.80 21.95
CA GLY A 114 -5.58 -1.75 21.73
C GLY A 114 -6.93 -1.14 21.37
N VAL A 115 -7.11 0.17 21.58
CA VAL A 115 -8.28 0.92 21.10
C VAL A 115 -7.86 1.63 19.82
N GLY A 116 -8.64 1.46 18.75
CA GLY A 116 -8.35 2.14 17.47
C GLY A 116 -7.29 1.48 16.59
N THR A 117 -6.86 0.24 16.88
CA THR A 117 -5.97 -0.51 15.97
C THR A 117 -6.75 -1.02 14.77
N VAL A 118 -6.32 -0.62 13.57
CA VAL A 118 -6.93 -1.01 12.30
C VAL A 118 -5.89 -1.48 11.30
N SER A 119 -6.32 -2.17 10.23
CA SER A 119 -5.41 -2.49 9.13
C SER A 119 -5.05 -1.22 8.34
N GLY A 120 -3.85 -1.18 7.74
CA GLY A 120 -3.43 -0.08 6.88
C GLY A 120 -4.39 0.11 5.69
N ARG A 121 -4.95 -0.98 5.16
CA ARG A 121 -5.99 -0.93 4.14
C ARG A 121 -7.24 -0.22 4.65
N TRP A 122 -7.78 -0.65 5.81
CA TRP A 122 -8.98 -0.04 6.38
C TRP A 122 -8.76 1.45 6.67
N PHE A 123 -7.63 1.81 7.26
CA PHE A 123 -7.22 3.18 7.53
C PHE A 123 -7.26 4.05 6.27
N ARG A 124 -6.66 3.57 5.18
CA ARG A 124 -6.66 4.24 3.89
C ARG A 124 -8.07 4.37 3.31
N GLU A 125 -8.86 3.28 3.29
CA GLU A 125 -10.14 3.21 2.59
C GLU A 125 -11.29 3.88 3.36
N ASN A 126 -11.27 3.89 4.68
CA ASN A 126 -12.36 4.40 5.50
C ASN A 126 -12.04 5.75 6.14
N LEU A 127 -10.84 5.94 6.65
CA LEU A 127 -10.49 7.18 7.32
C LEU A 127 -9.95 8.24 6.34
N LEU A 128 -9.15 7.85 5.36
CA LEU A 128 -8.48 8.75 4.43
C LEU A 128 -8.97 8.65 2.97
N ALA A 129 -10.14 8.04 2.76
CA ALA A 129 -10.76 7.91 1.43
C ALA A 129 -11.15 9.26 0.82
N ARG A 130 -11.46 10.26 1.66
CA ARG A 130 -11.76 11.63 1.23
C ARG A 130 -10.48 12.39 0.95
N GLN A 131 -10.57 13.39 0.08
CA GLN A 131 -9.44 14.21 -0.32
C GLN A 131 -8.82 14.95 0.88
N SER A 132 -7.51 15.07 0.84
CA SER A 132 -6.70 15.93 1.70
C SER A 132 -6.94 17.41 1.41
N VAL A 133 -6.31 18.30 2.18
CA VAL A 133 -6.38 19.76 1.94
C VAL A 133 -5.80 20.19 0.60
N ASP A 134 -4.89 19.41 0.04
CA ASP A 134 -4.27 19.63 -1.28
C ASP A 134 -4.96 18.83 -2.41
N GLY A 135 -6.14 18.28 -2.16
CA GLY A 135 -6.97 17.57 -3.14
C GLY A 135 -6.49 16.14 -3.43
N ARG A 136 -5.58 15.59 -2.63
CA ARG A 136 -5.00 14.26 -2.83
C ARG A 136 -5.59 13.23 -1.88
N SER A 137 -5.53 11.98 -2.26
CA SER A 137 -5.90 10.83 -1.43
C SER A 137 -4.69 9.92 -1.24
N LEU A 138 -4.69 9.08 -0.22
CA LEU A 138 -3.70 8.02 -0.09
C LEU A 138 -3.87 7.00 -1.22
N ARG A 139 -2.92 6.98 -2.14
CA ARG A 139 -2.94 6.07 -3.30
C ARG A 139 -2.65 4.62 -2.93
N SER A 140 -1.93 4.41 -1.83
CA SER A 140 -1.58 3.09 -1.31
C SER A 140 -1.59 3.08 0.21
N GLN A 141 -1.43 1.91 0.81
CA GLN A 141 -1.15 1.75 2.24
C GLN A 141 0.35 1.66 2.55
N CYS A 142 1.22 1.99 1.58
CA CYS A 142 2.64 2.14 1.82
C CYS A 142 2.93 3.62 2.07
N PHE A 143 3.00 4.00 3.33
CA PHE A 143 3.17 5.40 3.72
C PHE A 143 3.93 5.55 5.04
N THR A 144 4.50 6.74 5.23
CA THR A 144 4.88 7.27 6.54
C THR A 144 3.92 8.39 6.93
N VAL A 145 3.84 8.70 8.21
CA VAL A 145 3.03 9.80 8.72
C VAL A 145 3.81 10.63 9.72
N SER A 146 3.69 11.95 9.63
CA SER A 146 4.25 12.90 10.58
C SER A 146 3.27 14.06 10.81
N TYR A 147 3.37 14.73 11.95
CA TYR A 147 2.66 15.95 12.23
C TYR A 147 3.57 17.16 12.04
N ASN A 148 3.07 18.18 11.35
CA ASN A 148 3.74 19.47 11.18
C ASN A 148 3.00 20.52 11.99
N ALA A 149 3.61 21.01 13.07
CA ALA A 149 3.02 21.95 14.00
C ALA A 149 2.83 23.35 13.38
N ASP A 150 3.73 23.78 12.51
CA ASP A 150 3.67 25.10 11.87
C ASP A 150 2.47 25.21 10.90
N LEU A 151 2.11 24.11 10.28
CA LEU A 151 1.00 24.00 9.33
C LEU A 151 -0.28 23.45 9.97
N ASP A 152 -0.24 23.04 11.21
CA ASP A 152 -1.29 22.30 11.94
C ASP A 152 -1.90 21.16 11.09
N CYS A 153 -1.02 20.34 10.50
CA CYS A 153 -1.46 19.27 9.61
C CYS A 153 -0.62 18.00 9.74
N PHE A 154 -1.25 16.87 9.40
CA PHE A 154 -0.56 15.60 9.20
C PHE A 154 -0.10 15.48 7.75
N ILE A 155 1.13 15.01 7.58
CA ILE A 155 1.78 14.79 6.30
C ILE A 155 1.95 13.28 6.12
N PHE A 156 1.37 12.75 5.06
CA PHE A 156 1.54 11.36 4.64
C PHE A 156 2.41 11.32 3.40
N ASP A 157 3.60 10.72 3.51
CA ASP A 157 4.43 10.42 2.34
C ASP A 157 4.09 9.02 1.86
N VAL A 158 3.51 8.96 0.65
CA VAL A 158 2.89 7.74 0.11
C VAL A 158 3.73 7.20 -1.04
N TYR A 159 4.00 5.91 -1.02
CA TYR A 159 4.79 5.21 -2.04
C TYR A 159 3.91 4.20 -2.79
N GLY A 160 4.12 4.12 -4.10
CA GLY A 160 3.35 3.25 -4.96
C GLY A 160 1.89 3.69 -5.16
N TYR A 161 1.13 2.83 -5.86
CA TYR A 161 -0.28 3.09 -6.17
C TYR A 161 -1.06 1.77 -6.29
N GLY A 162 -2.07 1.60 -5.46
CA GLY A 162 -2.95 0.45 -5.41
C GLY A 162 -2.85 -0.32 -4.10
N HIS A 163 -3.33 -1.57 -4.11
CA HIS A 163 -3.41 -2.40 -2.90
C HIS A 163 -2.10 -3.09 -2.51
N GLY A 164 -1.13 -3.17 -3.41
CA GLY A 164 0.20 -3.68 -3.11
C GLY A 164 0.40 -5.19 -3.20
N CYS A 165 -0.63 -5.99 -3.37
CA CYS A 165 -0.51 -7.45 -3.40
C CYS A 165 -0.55 -8.01 -4.82
N GLY A 166 0.32 -8.98 -5.12
CA GLY A 166 0.47 -9.58 -6.45
C GLY A 166 1.36 -8.74 -7.38
N MET A 167 1.03 -8.65 -8.67
CA MET A 167 1.90 -8.06 -9.69
C MET A 167 1.80 -6.54 -9.73
N SER A 168 2.94 -5.84 -9.62
CA SER A 168 3.03 -4.43 -9.99
C SER A 168 3.08 -4.28 -11.52
N GLN A 169 2.20 -3.46 -12.08
CA GLN A 169 2.20 -3.19 -13.53
C GLN A 169 3.49 -2.46 -13.95
N TRP A 170 3.89 -1.42 -13.22
CA TRP A 170 5.13 -0.71 -13.51
C TRP A 170 6.36 -1.55 -13.21
N GLY A 171 6.35 -2.36 -12.16
CA GLY A 171 7.43 -3.30 -11.87
C GLY A 171 7.59 -4.32 -13.00
N ALA A 172 6.49 -4.90 -13.49
CA ALA A 172 6.50 -5.82 -14.63
C ALA A 172 7.08 -5.17 -15.90
N ILE A 173 6.72 -3.90 -16.18
CA ILE A 173 7.33 -3.13 -17.28
C ILE A 173 8.83 -2.96 -17.06
N GLY A 174 9.25 -2.67 -15.83
CA GLY A 174 10.66 -2.54 -15.46
C GLY A 174 11.43 -3.84 -15.66
N TYR A 175 10.92 -4.97 -15.19
CA TYR A 175 11.52 -6.29 -15.42
C TYR A 175 11.63 -6.62 -16.92
N ALA A 176 10.56 -6.38 -17.68
CA ALA A 176 10.56 -6.60 -19.13
C ALA A 176 11.62 -5.76 -19.86
N ARG A 177 11.79 -4.49 -19.48
CA ARG A 177 12.84 -3.59 -20.01
C ARG A 177 14.26 -4.08 -19.67
N ASN A 178 14.39 -4.88 -18.61
CA ASN A 178 15.65 -5.53 -18.21
C ASN A 178 15.78 -6.96 -18.72
N GLY A 179 15.00 -7.35 -19.72
CA GLY A 179 15.16 -8.60 -20.47
C GLY A 179 14.43 -9.83 -19.89
N TRP A 180 13.57 -9.65 -18.88
CA TRP A 180 12.78 -10.75 -18.34
C TRP A 180 11.65 -11.12 -19.29
N GLY A 181 11.42 -12.43 -19.44
CA GLY A 181 10.25 -12.95 -20.14
C GLY A 181 8.99 -12.84 -19.27
N TYR A 182 7.82 -12.91 -19.90
CA TYR A 182 6.55 -12.83 -19.15
C TYR A 182 6.38 -13.96 -18.14
N GLN A 183 6.92 -15.15 -18.42
CA GLN A 183 6.87 -16.30 -17.53
C GLN A 183 7.66 -16.04 -16.25
N ASP A 184 8.87 -15.48 -16.38
CA ASP A 184 9.72 -15.13 -15.25
C ASP A 184 9.08 -14.04 -14.40
N ILE A 185 8.48 -13.04 -15.04
CA ILE A 185 7.76 -11.94 -14.35
C ILE A 185 6.56 -12.50 -13.57
N LEU A 186 5.74 -13.35 -14.19
CA LEU A 186 4.56 -13.91 -13.52
C LEU A 186 4.95 -14.80 -12.35
N THR A 187 5.93 -15.70 -12.51
CA THR A 187 6.37 -16.60 -11.43
C THR A 187 7.14 -15.89 -10.33
N HIS A 188 7.74 -14.73 -10.62
CA HIS A 188 8.31 -13.84 -9.61
C HIS A 188 7.25 -13.25 -8.69
N TYR A 189 6.19 -12.65 -9.26
CA TYR A 189 5.14 -12.02 -8.47
C TYR A 189 4.16 -13.02 -7.84
N PHE A 190 4.00 -14.19 -8.45
CA PHE A 190 3.12 -15.26 -7.96
C PHE A 190 3.99 -16.48 -7.58
N VAL A 191 4.47 -16.43 -6.32
CA VAL A 191 5.51 -17.34 -5.81
C VAL A 191 5.07 -18.81 -5.86
N GLY A 192 5.94 -19.68 -6.35
CA GLY A 192 5.71 -21.13 -6.42
C GLY A 192 4.63 -21.56 -7.41
N THR A 193 4.22 -20.64 -8.30
CA THR A 193 3.28 -20.97 -9.38
C THR A 193 3.99 -21.52 -10.62
N THR A 194 3.22 -22.13 -11.49
CA THR A 194 3.65 -22.58 -12.81
C THR A 194 2.79 -21.94 -13.89
N ILE A 195 3.40 -21.75 -15.08
CA ILE A 195 2.69 -21.28 -16.26
C ILE A 195 2.24 -22.49 -17.06
N THR A 196 0.92 -22.63 -17.24
CA THR A 196 0.31 -23.74 -17.99
C THR A 196 -0.25 -23.20 -19.29
N MET A 197 0.05 -23.88 -20.41
CA MET A 197 -0.57 -23.62 -21.72
C MET A 197 -1.83 -24.48 -21.84
N TYR A 198 -2.92 -23.87 -22.33
CA TYR A 198 -4.21 -24.55 -22.48
C TYR A 198 -4.53 -24.76 -23.97
#